data_82acc280c494229ceab22f1e3ade8f7d
#
_entry.id   82acc280c494229ceab22f1e3ade8f7d
#
_cell.length_a   1.000
_cell.length_b   1.000
_cell.length_c   1.000
_cell.angle_alpha   90.00
_cell.angle_beta   90.00
_cell.angle_gamma   90.00
#
_symmetry.space_group_name_H-M   'P 1'
#
loop_
_entity.id
_entity.type
_entity.pdbx_description
1 polymer ?
#
loop_
_entity_poly.entity_id
_entity_poly.type
_entity_poly.pdbx_seq_one_letter_code
_entity_poly.pdbx_strand_id
1 'polypeptide(L)'
;MDLHPYYPLLARTPLLRGMRPDELDTLLDCFAPRVRHYARDEILLLTGYETREVGILLEGSITAVKSTPDGASVAITHMRPGGLFGDVLSGSSQKSPVTVMATTSCLALYLPYQKIIRPCAKLHSAHLQLMQNLVLTISDKYFALDRRLELICCRSLRGRICMWLLEQRERC
;
A
#
# COMPACT_ATOMS: atom_id res chain seq x y z
N MET A 1 -4.21 16.61 13.73
CA MET A 1 -3.05 15.84 14.20
C MET A 1 -1.83 16.38 13.48
N ASP A 2 -0.73 16.60 14.20
CA ASP A 2 0.54 17.01 13.61
C ASP A 2 1.19 15.80 12.92
N LEU A 3 1.51 15.92 11.62
CA LEU A 3 2.13 14.86 10.81
C LEU A 3 3.64 15.03 10.64
N HIS A 4 4.24 16.13 11.10
CA HIS A 4 5.67 16.39 10.97
C HIS A 4 6.56 15.26 11.53
N PRO A 5 6.24 14.61 12.67
CA PRO A 5 7.03 13.50 13.18
C PRO A 5 7.13 12.31 12.21
N TYR A 6 6.17 12.18 11.30
CA TYR A 6 6.10 11.07 10.31
C TYR A 6 6.73 11.42 8.96
N TYR A 7 7.20 12.64 8.73
CA TYR A 7 7.80 13.05 7.45
C TYR A 7 8.99 12.17 7.03
N PRO A 8 9.93 11.78 7.91
CA PRO A 8 10.99 10.85 7.54
C PRO A 8 10.49 9.48 7.08
N LEU A 9 9.37 9.01 7.65
CA LEU A 9 8.71 7.79 7.23
C LEU A 9 7.99 8.00 5.89
N LEU A 10 7.18 9.06 5.78
CA LEU A 10 6.40 9.38 4.58
C LEU A 10 7.29 9.55 3.34
N ALA A 11 8.42 10.26 3.47
CA ALA A 11 9.38 10.45 2.38
C ALA A 11 10.06 9.15 1.91
N ARG A 12 9.99 8.07 2.69
CA ARG A 12 10.49 6.74 2.32
C ARG A 12 9.41 5.82 1.76
N THR A 13 8.13 6.19 1.89
CA THR A 13 7.04 5.38 1.34
C THR A 13 7.12 5.37 -0.18
N PRO A 14 6.74 4.27 -0.85
CA PRO A 14 6.77 4.20 -2.30
C PRO A 14 6.04 5.37 -2.97
N LEU A 15 4.91 5.80 -2.40
CA LEU A 15 4.06 6.84 -2.97
C LEU A 15 4.67 8.25 -2.85
N LEU A 16 5.33 8.58 -1.72
CA LEU A 16 5.83 9.92 -1.42
C LEU A 16 7.36 10.01 -1.52
N ARG A 17 8.00 8.97 -2.05
CA ARG A 17 9.46 8.89 -2.18
C ARG A 17 10.03 10.05 -2.98
N GLY A 18 11.11 10.64 -2.43
CA GLY A 18 11.84 11.72 -3.05
C GLY A 18 11.25 13.11 -2.86
N MET A 19 10.15 13.23 -2.10
CA MET A 19 9.57 14.53 -1.75
C MET A 19 10.31 15.18 -0.60
N ARG A 20 10.49 16.50 -0.71
CA ARG A 20 11.07 17.33 0.34
C ARG A 20 10.02 17.67 1.42
N PRO A 21 10.42 18.07 2.62
CA PRO A 21 9.47 18.45 3.68
C PRO A 21 8.47 19.54 3.27
N ASP A 22 8.94 20.59 2.57
CA ASP A 22 8.10 21.69 2.06
C ASP A 22 7.05 21.23 1.02
N GLU A 23 7.42 20.25 0.21
CA GLU A 23 6.51 19.60 -0.76
C GLU A 23 5.48 18.72 -0.05
N LEU A 24 5.89 18.01 1.01
CA LEU A 24 4.97 17.21 1.84
C LEU A 24 3.97 18.11 2.56
N ASP A 25 4.38 19.25 3.15
CA ASP A 25 3.49 20.22 3.77
C ASP A 25 2.40 20.67 2.80
N THR A 26 2.84 21.16 1.63
CA THR A 26 1.92 21.66 0.61
C THR A 26 0.97 20.58 0.09
N LEU A 27 1.47 19.35 -0.06
CA LEU A 27 0.69 18.21 -0.53
C LEU A 27 -0.34 17.77 0.51
N LEU A 28 0.06 17.65 1.77
CA LEU A 28 -0.83 17.24 2.85
C LEU A 28 -1.92 18.29 3.11
N ASP A 29 -1.58 19.58 3.04
CA ASP A 29 -2.57 20.68 3.12
C ASP A 29 -3.59 20.59 1.97
N CYS A 30 -3.12 20.38 0.74
CA CYS A 30 -3.99 20.27 -0.43
C CYS A 30 -4.89 19.03 -0.35
N PHE A 31 -4.36 17.92 0.12
CA PHE A 31 -5.08 16.64 0.13
C PHE A 31 -6.01 16.51 1.33
N ALA A 32 -5.75 17.25 2.42
CA ALA A 32 -6.51 17.15 3.66
C ALA A 32 -6.70 15.67 4.07
N PRO A 33 -5.60 14.97 4.36
CA PRO A 33 -5.63 13.54 4.65
C PRO A 33 -6.40 13.27 5.94
N ARG A 34 -6.93 12.06 6.05
CA ARG A 34 -7.54 11.58 7.29
C ARG A 34 -6.59 10.64 8.00
N VAL A 35 -6.47 10.80 9.32
CA VAL A 35 -5.73 9.88 10.18
C VAL A 35 -6.70 9.10 11.03
N ARG A 36 -6.52 7.79 11.13
CA ARG A 36 -7.36 6.91 11.95
C ARG A 36 -6.53 5.98 12.79
N HIS A 37 -6.96 5.81 14.03
CA HIS A 37 -6.46 4.79 14.93
C HIS A 37 -7.30 3.53 14.80
N TYR A 38 -6.65 2.40 14.94
CA TYR A 38 -7.27 1.09 14.96
C TYR A 38 -6.70 0.28 16.12
N ALA A 39 -7.56 -0.35 16.87
CA ALA A 39 -7.17 -1.37 17.85
C ALA A 39 -6.74 -2.65 17.12
N ARG A 40 -6.08 -3.53 17.83
CA ARG A 40 -5.79 -4.87 17.34
C ARG A 40 -7.09 -5.56 16.91
N ASP A 41 -7.01 -6.31 15.81
CA ASP A 41 -8.09 -7.08 15.19
C ASP A 41 -9.19 -6.22 14.52
N GLU A 42 -9.07 -4.89 14.51
CA GLU A 42 -9.96 -4.04 13.74
C GLU A 42 -9.65 -4.07 12.23
N ILE A 43 -10.71 -3.90 11.43
CA ILE A 43 -10.64 -3.95 9.97
C ILE A 43 -10.41 -2.55 9.41
N LEU A 44 -9.36 -2.40 8.61
CA LEU A 44 -9.02 -1.17 7.87
C LEU A 44 -9.67 -1.15 6.48
N LEU A 45 -9.75 -2.30 5.84
CA LEU A 45 -10.34 -2.49 4.52
C LEU A 45 -11.05 -3.84 4.48
N LEU A 46 -12.32 -3.86 4.11
CA LEU A 46 -13.11 -5.09 4.06
C LEU A 46 -13.24 -5.62 2.63
N THR A 47 -13.07 -6.93 2.47
CA THR A 47 -13.36 -7.61 1.19
C THR A 47 -14.78 -7.35 0.74
N GLY A 48 -14.99 -7.21 -0.56
CA GLY A 48 -16.32 -6.96 -1.17
C GLY A 48 -16.75 -5.50 -1.15
N TYR A 49 -15.99 -4.59 -0.55
CA TYR A 49 -16.28 -3.15 -0.53
C TYR A 49 -15.31 -2.38 -1.46
N GLU A 50 -15.80 -1.28 -2.01
CA GLU A 50 -14.98 -0.34 -2.76
C GLU A 50 -14.17 0.54 -1.80
N THR A 51 -12.97 0.92 -2.21
CA THR A 51 -12.19 1.97 -1.54
C THR A 51 -11.84 3.06 -2.54
N ARG A 52 -11.82 4.29 -2.08
CA ARG A 52 -11.43 5.48 -2.86
C ARG A 52 -10.27 6.23 -2.21
N GLU A 53 -9.59 5.58 -1.30
CA GLU A 53 -8.49 6.14 -0.53
C GLU A 53 -7.30 5.20 -0.56
N VAL A 54 -6.12 5.79 -0.65
CA VAL A 54 -4.85 5.09 -0.46
C VAL A 54 -4.46 5.23 1.00
N GLY A 55 -4.28 4.11 1.68
CA GLY A 55 -3.83 4.06 3.06
C GLY A 55 -2.31 3.92 3.16
N ILE A 56 -1.71 4.66 4.08
CA ILE A 56 -0.30 4.55 4.48
C ILE A 56 -0.28 4.18 5.96
N LEU A 57 0.36 3.08 6.30
CA LEU A 57 0.53 2.70 7.70
C LEU A 57 1.62 3.59 8.34
N LEU A 58 1.27 4.34 9.39
CA LEU A 58 2.20 5.19 10.13
C LEU A 58 2.82 4.44 11.31
N GLU A 59 2.01 3.68 12.06
CA GLU A 59 2.43 2.92 13.23
C GLU A 59 1.77 1.55 13.28
N GLY A 60 2.40 0.63 14.00
CA GLY A 60 1.87 -0.71 14.21
C GLY A 60 2.12 -1.65 13.04
N SER A 61 1.26 -2.66 12.91
CA SER A 61 1.34 -3.67 11.86
C SER A 61 -0.05 -4.13 11.41
N ILE A 62 -0.18 -4.41 10.13
CA ILE A 62 -1.42 -4.86 9.50
C ILE A 62 -1.16 -6.08 8.61
N THR A 63 -2.19 -6.88 8.39
CA THR A 63 -2.13 -8.04 7.49
C THR A 63 -3.27 -7.99 6.49
N ALA A 64 -2.95 -8.20 5.22
CA ALA A 64 -3.95 -8.47 4.20
C ALA A 64 -4.24 -9.97 4.15
N VAL A 65 -5.49 -10.34 4.30
CA VAL A 65 -5.97 -11.72 4.25
C VAL A 65 -6.97 -11.91 3.11
N LYS A 66 -6.97 -13.09 2.53
CA LYS A 66 -7.94 -13.52 1.53
C LYS A 66 -8.68 -14.73 2.04
N SER A 67 -10.01 -14.66 2.02
CA SER A 67 -10.85 -15.82 2.33
C SER A 67 -10.87 -16.77 1.13
N THR A 68 -10.74 -18.05 1.40
CA THR A 68 -10.87 -19.12 0.42
C THR A 68 -12.32 -19.64 0.40
N PRO A 69 -12.77 -20.31 -0.68
CA PRO A 69 -14.15 -20.79 -0.79
C PRO A 69 -14.56 -21.78 0.30
N ASP A 70 -13.63 -22.48 0.90
CA ASP A 70 -13.82 -23.41 2.04
C ASP A 70 -13.86 -22.71 3.40
N GLY A 71 -13.84 -21.36 3.41
CA GLY A 71 -13.94 -20.54 4.63
C GLY A 71 -12.62 -20.33 5.37
N ALA A 72 -11.51 -20.87 4.89
CA ALA A 72 -10.21 -20.58 5.46
C ALA A 72 -9.74 -19.16 5.09
N SER A 73 -8.84 -18.59 5.88
CA SER A 73 -8.22 -17.29 5.61
C SER A 73 -6.72 -17.46 5.41
N VAL A 74 -6.22 -16.95 4.29
CA VAL A 74 -4.80 -17.00 3.95
C VAL A 74 -4.22 -15.60 4.04
N ALA A 75 -3.15 -15.44 4.82
CA ALA A 75 -2.39 -14.20 4.88
C ALA A 75 -1.62 -14.00 3.56
N ILE A 76 -1.90 -12.91 2.87
CA ILE A 76 -1.27 -12.57 1.58
C ILE A 76 -0.02 -11.71 1.80
N THR A 77 -0.12 -10.73 2.70
CA THR A 77 0.97 -9.77 2.93
C THR A 77 0.87 -9.22 4.34
N HIS A 78 2.01 -9.16 5.03
CA HIS A 78 2.18 -8.39 6.26
C HIS A 78 2.80 -7.03 5.91
N MET A 79 2.30 -5.97 6.52
CA MET A 79 2.78 -4.61 6.32
C MET A 79 3.20 -3.98 7.63
N ARG A 80 4.31 -3.23 7.57
CA ARG A 80 4.90 -2.44 8.65
C ARG A 80 4.75 -0.95 8.33
N PRO A 81 5.13 -0.03 9.23
CA PRO A 81 5.12 1.40 8.94
C PRO A 81 5.78 1.74 7.60
N GLY A 82 5.13 2.60 6.82
CA GLY A 82 5.46 2.89 5.42
C GLY A 82 4.75 1.99 4.39
N GLY A 83 4.09 0.92 4.82
CA GLY A 83 3.32 0.06 3.93
C GLY A 83 2.09 0.75 3.33
N LEU A 84 1.82 0.48 2.04
CA LEU A 84 0.67 1.02 1.29
C LEU A 84 -0.41 -0.04 1.14
N PHE A 85 -1.66 0.35 1.36
CA PHE A 85 -2.84 -0.49 1.12
C PHE A 85 -3.95 0.30 0.43
N GLY A 86 -4.84 -0.38 -0.27
CA GLY A 86 -5.92 0.25 -1.04
C GLY A 86 -5.48 0.97 -2.32
N ASP A 87 -4.20 1.18 -2.57
CA ASP A 87 -3.63 1.95 -3.67
C ASP A 87 -4.03 1.44 -5.06
N VAL A 88 -3.94 0.13 -5.30
CA VAL A 88 -4.33 -0.48 -6.58
C VAL A 88 -5.84 -0.42 -6.79
N LEU A 89 -6.61 -0.58 -5.72
CA LEU A 89 -8.07 -0.69 -5.78
C LEU A 89 -8.76 0.66 -5.91
N SER A 90 -8.18 1.70 -5.32
CA SER A 90 -8.79 3.04 -5.27
C SER A 90 -8.95 3.68 -6.66
N GLY A 91 -8.16 3.24 -7.65
CA GLY A 91 -8.24 3.65 -9.06
C GLY A 91 -9.26 2.88 -9.90
N SER A 92 -9.86 1.84 -9.35
CA SER A 92 -10.82 0.99 -10.05
C SER A 92 -12.18 1.01 -9.38
N SER A 93 -13.22 0.63 -10.11
CA SER A 93 -14.56 0.36 -9.55
C SER A 93 -14.69 -1.05 -8.97
N GLN A 94 -13.57 -1.77 -8.85
CA GLN A 94 -13.58 -3.14 -8.36
C GLN A 94 -13.64 -3.17 -6.83
N LYS A 95 -14.39 -4.12 -6.32
CA LYS A 95 -14.45 -4.40 -4.88
C LYS A 95 -13.15 -5.03 -4.40
N SER A 96 -12.76 -4.75 -3.16
CA SER A 96 -11.56 -5.35 -2.58
C SER A 96 -11.62 -6.87 -2.56
N PRO A 97 -10.61 -7.56 -3.10
CA PRO A 97 -10.53 -9.03 -3.02
C PRO A 97 -9.91 -9.51 -1.70
N VAL A 98 -9.52 -8.58 -0.82
CA VAL A 98 -8.84 -8.87 0.45
C VAL A 98 -9.43 -8.05 1.59
N THR A 99 -9.33 -8.56 2.80
CA THR A 99 -9.54 -7.82 4.04
C THR A 99 -8.18 -7.41 4.61
N VAL A 100 -8.05 -6.16 5.04
CA VAL A 100 -6.85 -5.66 5.74
C VAL A 100 -7.22 -5.46 7.20
N MET A 101 -6.49 -6.13 8.10
CA MET A 101 -6.74 -6.14 9.54
C MET A 101 -5.51 -5.67 10.31
N ALA A 102 -5.74 -4.96 11.40
CA ALA A 102 -4.72 -4.58 12.36
C ALA A 102 -4.24 -5.82 13.15
N THR A 103 -2.94 -6.07 13.18
CA THR A 103 -2.35 -7.15 14.00
C THR A 103 -1.82 -6.63 15.34
N THR A 104 -1.63 -5.32 15.43
CA THR A 104 -1.36 -4.56 16.66
C THR A 104 -2.21 -3.30 16.66
N SER A 105 -2.24 -2.53 17.76
CA SER A 105 -2.71 -1.14 17.67
C SER A 105 -1.95 -0.42 16.59
N CYS A 106 -2.63 0.31 15.71
CA CYS A 106 -2.00 0.95 14.56
C CYS A 106 -2.61 2.32 14.24
N LEU A 107 -1.81 3.13 13.55
CA LEU A 107 -2.18 4.44 13.03
C LEU A 107 -2.03 4.44 11.51
N ALA A 108 -3.07 4.85 10.80
CA ALA A 108 -3.07 4.89 9.35
C ALA A 108 -3.50 6.27 8.81
N LEU A 109 -2.77 6.73 7.79
CA LEU A 109 -3.04 7.93 7.01
C LEU A 109 -3.78 7.56 5.74
N TYR A 110 -4.84 8.28 5.41
CA TYR A 110 -5.65 8.05 4.20
C TYR A 110 -5.61 9.25 3.28
N LEU A 111 -5.19 9.01 2.04
CA LEU A 111 -5.14 9.99 0.97
C LEU A 111 -6.26 9.73 -0.04
N PRO A 112 -7.14 10.72 -0.33
CA PRO A 112 -8.18 10.56 -1.34
C PRO A 112 -7.57 10.32 -2.72
N TYR A 113 -7.86 9.18 -3.35
CA TYR A 113 -7.30 8.80 -4.65
C TYR A 113 -7.55 9.85 -5.75
N GLN A 114 -8.75 10.43 -5.75
CA GLN A 114 -9.12 11.48 -6.72
C GLN A 114 -8.21 12.71 -6.65
N LYS A 115 -7.69 13.03 -5.47
CA LYS A 115 -6.73 14.13 -5.30
C LYS A 115 -5.32 13.74 -5.77
N ILE A 116 -4.98 12.46 -5.75
CA ILE A 116 -3.70 11.96 -6.27
C ILE A 116 -3.65 12.10 -7.79
N ILE A 117 -4.73 11.74 -8.50
CA ILE A 117 -4.76 11.70 -9.97
C ILE A 117 -5.18 13.03 -10.62
N ARG A 118 -5.77 13.97 -9.86
CA ARG A 118 -6.16 15.29 -10.39
C ARG A 118 -5.07 16.32 -10.12
N PRO A 119 -4.56 17.01 -11.15
CA PRO A 119 -3.52 18.01 -10.94
C PRO A 119 -4.00 19.12 -10.01
N CYS A 120 -3.17 19.50 -9.06
CA CYS A 120 -3.39 20.66 -8.19
C CYS A 120 -2.61 21.86 -8.74
N ALA A 121 -3.26 23.02 -8.84
CA ALA A 121 -2.66 24.25 -9.40
C ALA A 121 -1.44 24.75 -8.60
N LYS A 122 -1.26 24.32 -7.35
CA LYS A 122 -0.18 24.77 -6.45
C LYS A 122 1.07 23.86 -6.45
N LEU A 123 1.03 22.68 -7.08
CA LEU A 123 2.01 21.59 -6.82
C LEU A 123 2.54 20.91 -8.10
N HIS A 124 2.83 21.63 -9.15
CA HIS A 124 3.15 20.98 -10.44
C HIS A 124 4.27 19.92 -10.36
N SER A 125 5.41 20.17 -9.73
CA SER A 125 6.53 19.21 -9.69
C SER A 125 6.27 18.06 -8.71
N ALA A 126 5.88 18.36 -7.48
CA ALA A 126 5.60 17.35 -6.46
C ALA A 126 4.39 16.46 -6.83
N HIS A 127 3.40 17.01 -7.51
CA HIS A 127 2.26 16.24 -7.98
C HIS A 127 2.64 15.28 -9.12
N LEU A 128 3.47 15.72 -10.05
CA LEU A 128 4.02 14.83 -11.09
C LEU A 128 4.84 13.70 -10.46
N GLN A 129 5.68 14.00 -9.49
CA GLN A 129 6.44 12.99 -8.74
C GLN A 129 5.52 11.98 -8.05
N LEU A 130 4.44 12.45 -7.42
CA LEU A 130 3.44 11.60 -6.78
C LEU A 130 2.77 10.65 -7.79
N MET A 131 2.36 11.16 -8.93
CA MET A 131 1.75 10.35 -10.00
C MET A 131 2.73 9.32 -10.55
N GLN A 132 3.98 9.71 -10.81
CA GLN A 132 5.03 8.80 -11.25
C GLN A 132 5.26 7.69 -10.21
N ASN A 133 5.37 8.05 -8.93
CA ASN A 133 5.53 7.11 -7.84
C ASN A 133 4.33 6.14 -7.73
N LEU A 134 3.11 6.62 -7.96
CA LEU A 134 1.91 5.76 -7.99
C LEU A 134 2.01 4.73 -9.11
N VAL A 135 2.36 5.15 -10.33
CA VAL A 135 2.52 4.25 -11.48
C VAL A 135 3.60 3.21 -11.19
N LEU A 136 4.76 3.62 -10.67
CA LEU A 136 5.84 2.71 -10.28
C LEU A 136 5.37 1.72 -9.21
N THR A 137 4.65 2.18 -8.19
CA THR A 137 4.11 1.32 -7.12
C THR A 137 3.17 0.24 -7.67
N ILE A 138 2.30 0.61 -8.61
CA ILE A 138 1.38 -0.34 -9.28
C ILE A 138 2.18 -1.33 -10.13
N SER A 139 3.17 -0.84 -10.88
CA SER A 139 4.05 -1.69 -11.70
C SER A 139 4.83 -2.71 -10.84
N ASP A 140 5.40 -2.28 -9.71
CA ASP A 140 6.11 -3.16 -8.78
C ASP A 140 5.19 -4.26 -8.22
N LYS A 141 3.94 -3.91 -7.90
CA LYS A 141 2.94 -4.89 -7.45
C LYS A 141 2.55 -5.87 -8.55
N TYR A 142 2.41 -5.38 -9.79
CA TYR A 142 2.16 -6.24 -10.94
C TYR A 142 3.28 -7.26 -11.13
N PHE A 143 4.55 -6.83 -11.18
CA PHE A 143 5.68 -7.74 -11.34
C PHE A 143 5.86 -8.68 -10.14
N ALA A 144 5.54 -8.23 -8.93
CA ALA A 144 5.53 -9.12 -7.77
C ALA A 144 4.46 -10.21 -7.88
N LEU A 145 3.29 -9.91 -8.46
CA LEU A 145 2.24 -10.89 -8.75
C LEU A 145 2.67 -11.84 -9.87
N ASP A 146 3.24 -11.33 -10.94
CA ASP A 146 3.75 -12.12 -12.08
C ASP A 146 4.77 -13.16 -11.63
N ARG A 147 5.76 -12.76 -10.84
CA ARG A 147 6.73 -13.69 -10.23
C ARG A 147 6.07 -14.77 -9.38
N ARG A 148 5.00 -14.43 -8.62
CA ARG A 148 4.26 -15.44 -7.86
C ARG A 148 3.54 -16.43 -8.78
N LEU A 149 3.02 -15.98 -9.91
CA LEU A 149 2.43 -16.85 -10.92
C LEU A 149 3.46 -17.79 -11.52
N GLU A 150 4.66 -17.30 -11.85
CA GLU A 150 5.76 -18.14 -12.34
C GLU A 150 6.11 -19.27 -11.35
N LEU A 151 6.19 -18.94 -10.04
CA LEU A 151 6.41 -19.93 -8.99
C LEU A 151 5.30 -20.99 -8.94
N ILE A 152 4.04 -20.60 -9.09
CA ILE A 152 2.89 -21.52 -9.08
C ILE A 152 2.89 -22.39 -10.32
N CYS A 153 3.24 -21.84 -11.49
CA CYS A 153 3.29 -22.56 -12.77
C CYS A 153 4.46 -23.54 -12.86
N CYS A 154 5.48 -23.39 -12.02
CA CYS A 154 6.59 -24.34 -12.00
C CYS A 154 6.13 -25.71 -11.51
N ARG A 155 6.25 -26.74 -12.37
CA ARG A 155 5.70 -28.08 -12.11
C ARG A 155 6.43 -28.84 -11.01
N SER A 156 7.73 -28.61 -10.83
CA SER A 156 8.53 -29.34 -9.85
C SER A 156 8.68 -28.57 -8.54
N LEU A 157 8.50 -29.25 -7.41
CA LEU A 157 8.73 -28.65 -6.09
C LEU A 157 10.16 -28.13 -5.95
N ARG A 158 11.14 -28.89 -6.46
CA ARG A 158 12.56 -28.49 -6.46
C ARG A 158 12.76 -27.18 -7.22
N GLY A 159 12.15 -27.03 -8.41
CA GLY A 159 12.20 -25.81 -9.19
C GLY A 159 11.60 -24.63 -8.44
N ARG A 160 10.43 -24.81 -7.82
CA ARG A 160 9.79 -23.75 -7.00
C ARG A 160 10.67 -23.28 -5.86
N ILE A 161 11.30 -24.21 -5.14
CA ILE A 161 12.21 -23.87 -4.03
C ILE A 161 13.44 -23.11 -4.57
N CYS A 162 14.05 -23.58 -5.65
CA CYS A 162 15.21 -22.90 -6.25
C CYS A 162 14.86 -21.48 -6.72
N MET A 163 13.74 -21.29 -7.42
CA MET A 163 13.28 -19.97 -7.87
C MET A 163 13.02 -19.05 -6.68
N TRP A 164 12.36 -19.54 -5.65
CA TRP A 164 12.09 -18.75 -4.44
C TRP A 164 13.39 -18.33 -3.72
N LEU A 165 14.36 -19.23 -3.59
CA LEU A 165 15.66 -18.93 -2.98
C LEU A 165 16.44 -17.87 -3.78
N LEU A 166 16.42 -17.96 -5.12
CA LEU A 166 17.05 -16.97 -5.98
C LEU A 166 16.41 -15.58 -5.79
N GLU A 167 15.09 -15.52 -5.72
CA GLU A 167 14.36 -14.27 -5.46
C GLU A 167 14.72 -13.65 -4.10
N GLN A 168 14.86 -14.48 -3.04
CA GLN A 168 15.28 -13.95 -1.74
C GLN A 168 16.71 -13.37 -1.79
N ARG A 169 17.61 -13.99 -2.53
CA ARG A 169 18.99 -13.48 -2.70
C ARG A 169 19.02 -12.09 -3.37
N GLU A 170 18.14 -11.82 -4.32
CA GLU A 170 18.07 -10.50 -5.00
C GLU A 170 17.50 -9.40 -4.13
N ARG A 171 16.80 -9.75 -3.04
CA ARG A 171 16.20 -8.81 -2.09
C ARG A 171 17.10 -8.43 -0.90
N CYS A 172 18.19 -9.16 -0.68
CA CYS A 172 19.21 -8.89 0.32
C CYS A 172 20.34 -8.03 -0.23
#